data_3b21c1d819332b4763d5bd939b379de8
#
_entry.id   3b21c1d819332b4763d5bd939b379de8
#
_cell.length_a   1.000
_cell.length_b   1.000
_cell.length_c   1.000
_cell.angle_alpha   90.00
_cell.angle_beta   90.00
_cell.angle_gamma   90.00
#
_symmetry.space_group_name_H-M   'P 1'
#
loop_
_entity.id
_entity.type
_entity.pdbx_description
1 polymer ?
#
loop_
_entity_poly.entity_id
_entity_poly.type
_entity_poly.pdbx_seq_one_letter_code
_entity_poly.pdbx_strand_id
1 'polypeptide(L)'
;MANGIRPVIYYFNPNIWPREEYEIRKQESKRHAESLGLRWIDGDYNHEEWLGGVCGLEAEPERGRRCERCFTLRLIAAAKQAQALGIKYFTTTLASSRWKNLDQINQAGLAAEQMVNAQCSAPALLACKARMFNEVKYWAQNWRKGGLYERRNQLLKEYQFYNQQYCGCEFSMRPKSTEIKENVKNDE
;
A
#
# COMPACT_ATOMS: atom_id res chain seq x y z
N MET A 1 -9.18 -18.29 -9.75
CA MET A 1 -9.59 -16.93 -9.39
C MET A 1 -10.62 -16.43 -10.37
N ALA A 2 -11.62 -15.69 -9.88
CA ALA A 2 -12.60 -15.07 -10.77
C ALA A 2 -11.84 -14.21 -11.80
N ASN A 3 -12.28 -14.25 -13.05
CA ASN A 3 -11.71 -13.50 -14.18
C ASN A 3 -10.31 -13.93 -14.69
N GLY A 4 -9.78 -15.08 -14.31
CA GLY A 4 -8.51 -15.59 -14.86
C GLY A 4 -7.24 -14.81 -14.48
N ILE A 5 -7.34 -13.78 -13.64
CA ILE A 5 -6.20 -12.98 -13.21
C ILE A 5 -5.48 -13.69 -12.05
N ARG A 6 -4.17 -13.89 -12.21
CA ARG A 6 -3.30 -14.43 -11.17
C ARG A 6 -2.29 -13.36 -10.73
N PRO A 7 -2.55 -12.63 -9.63
CA PRO A 7 -1.69 -11.56 -9.18
C PRO A 7 -0.40 -12.07 -8.54
N VAL A 8 0.65 -11.27 -8.61
CA VAL A 8 1.81 -11.37 -7.74
C VAL A 8 1.60 -10.39 -6.59
N ILE A 9 1.78 -10.86 -5.37
CA ILE A 9 1.62 -10.03 -4.17
C ILE A 9 2.98 -9.45 -3.81
N TYR A 10 3.08 -8.12 -3.84
CA TYR A 10 4.24 -7.37 -3.37
C TYR A 10 3.87 -6.66 -2.07
N TYR A 11 4.46 -7.09 -0.96
CA TYR A 11 4.18 -6.52 0.35
C TYR A 11 5.23 -5.46 0.68
N PHE A 12 4.89 -4.19 0.47
CA PHE A 12 5.74 -3.05 0.75
C PHE A 12 4.97 -2.01 1.56
N ASN A 13 5.19 -1.99 2.85
CA ASN A 13 4.46 -1.17 3.82
C ASN A 13 5.40 -0.52 4.85
N PRO A 14 6.40 0.28 4.45
CA PRO A 14 7.38 0.88 5.37
C PRO A 14 6.75 1.87 6.35
N ASN A 15 5.52 2.31 6.07
CA ASN A 15 4.75 3.21 6.92
C ASN A 15 4.17 2.55 8.18
N ILE A 16 4.17 1.22 8.28
CA ILE A 16 3.54 0.55 9.43
C ILE A 16 4.48 0.60 10.62
N TRP A 17 3.95 1.12 11.75
CA TRP A 17 4.60 1.24 13.03
C TRP A 17 3.63 0.83 14.16
N PRO A 18 4.08 0.19 15.23
CA PRO A 18 5.44 -0.31 15.43
C PRO A 18 5.77 -1.54 14.56
N ARG A 19 7.01 -2.02 14.63
CA ARG A 19 7.48 -3.15 13.81
C ARG A 19 6.67 -4.43 14.06
N GLU A 20 6.23 -4.64 15.28
CA GLU A 20 5.39 -5.79 15.65
C GLU A 20 4.07 -5.78 14.86
N GLU A 21 3.45 -4.63 14.69
CA GLU A 21 2.23 -4.46 13.88
C GLU A 21 2.50 -4.73 12.40
N TYR A 22 3.67 -4.31 11.89
CA TYR A 22 4.09 -4.64 10.53
C TYR A 22 4.21 -6.14 10.34
N GLU A 23 4.87 -6.86 11.27
CA GLU A 23 5.05 -8.31 11.17
C GLU A 23 3.71 -9.06 11.25
N ILE A 24 2.81 -8.67 12.14
CA ILE A 24 1.46 -9.26 12.23
C ILE A 24 0.74 -9.15 10.89
N ARG A 25 0.68 -7.95 10.30
CA ARG A 25 0.00 -7.73 9.01
C ARG A 25 0.69 -8.44 7.86
N LYS A 26 2.01 -8.52 7.89
CA LYS A 26 2.82 -9.23 6.90
C LYS A 26 2.51 -10.72 6.91
N GLN A 27 2.60 -11.35 8.08
CA GLN A 27 2.35 -12.78 8.24
C GLN A 27 0.94 -13.15 7.82
N GLU A 28 -0.05 -12.36 8.22
CA GLU A 28 -1.44 -12.57 7.85
C GLU A 28 -1.65 -12.50 6.32
N SER A 29 -1.11 -11.47 5.68
CA SER A 29 -1.20 -11.29 4.23
C SER A 29 -0.45 -12.39 3.47
N LYS A 30 0.73 -12.80 3.97
CA LYS A 30 1.53 -13.88 3.39
C LYS A 30 0.81 -15.22 3.49
N ARG A 31 0.31 -15.58 4.68
CA ARG A 31 -0.47 -16.79 4.92
C ARG A 31 -1.63 -16.92 3.94
N HIS A 32 -2.36 -15.82 3.72
CA HIS A 32 -3.48 -15.84 2.80
C HIS A 32 -3.03 -15.96 1.33
N ALA A 33 -1.98 -15.27 0.92
CA ALA A 33 -1.42 -15.38 -0.43
C ALA A 33 -0.97 -16.83 -0.73
N GLU A 34 -0.29 -17.45 0.21
CA GLU A 34 0.17 -18.84 0.12
C GLU A 34 -1.00 -19.82 0.05
N SER A 35 -2.06 -19.64 0.83
CA SER A 35 -3.26 -20.50 0.78
C SER A 35 -3.98 -20.44 -0.58
N LEU A 36 -3.79 -19.36 -1.33
CA LEU A 36 -4.30 -19.17 -2.69
C LEU A 36 -3.29 -19.62 -3.76
N GLY A 37 -2.11 -20.10 -3.39
CA GLY A 37 -1.04 -20.47 -4.30
C GLY A 37 -0.50 -19.28 -5.11
N LEU A 38 -0.52 -18.05 -4.53
CA LEU A 38 -0.03 -16.83 -5.15
C LEU A 38 1.45 -16.64 -4.86
N ARG A 39 2.16 -16.08 -5.86
CA ARG A 39 3.54 -15.66 -5.67
C ARG A 39 3.57 -14.47 -4.72
N TRP A 40 4.37 -14.60 -3.67
CA TRP A 40 4.64 -13.56 -2.67
C TRP A 40 6.04 -12.99 -2.86
N ILE A 41 6.16 -11.68 -2.69
CA ILE A 41 7.43 -10.95 -2.68
C ILE A 41 7.43 -10.01 -1.49
N ASP A 42 8.43 -10.16 -0.63
CA ASP A 42 8.70 -9.21 0.45
C ASP A 42 9.37 -7.96 -0.11
N GLY A 43 8.81 -6.81 0.19
CA GLY A 43 9.49 -5.54 0.03
C GLY A 43 10.27 -5.18 1.28
N ASP A 44 11.32 -4.41 1.12
CA ASP A 44 12.16 -3.98 2.24
C ASP A 44 11.35 -3.13 3.23
N TYR A 45 11.53 -3.43 4.51
CA TYR A 45 10.97 -2.62 5.59
C TYR A 45 12.03 -1.65 6.11
N ASN A 46 11.96 -0.41 5.67
CA ASN A 46 12.77 0.69 6.15
C ASN A 46 11.85 1.84 6.57
N HIS A 47 11.48 1.86 7.86
CA HIS A 47 10.58 2.85 8.41
C HIS A 47 11.22 4.24 8.49
N GLU A 48 12.52 4.31 8.76
CA GLU A 48 13.27 5.57 8.84
C GLU A 48 13.33 6.27 7.47
N GLU A 49 13.53 5.51 6.40
CA GLU A 49 13.49 6.05 5.04
C GLU A 49 12.09 6.59 4.70
N TRP A 50 11.04 5.88 5.13
CA TRP A 50 9.68 6.36 4.97
C TRP A 50 9.43 7.65 5.77
N LEU A 51 9.90 7.74 7.02
CA LEU A 51 9.84 8.96 7.84
C LEU A 51 10.53 10.13 7.13
N GLY A 52 11.74 9.94 6.61
CA GLY A 52 12.42 10.93 5.78
C GLY A 52 11.58 11.38 4.57
N GLY A 53 10.87 10.45 3.95
CA GLY A 53 10.00 10.72 2.81
C GLY A 53 8.74 11.53 3.13
N VAL A 54 8.31 11.60 4.40
CA VAL A 54 7.14 12.36 4.88
C VAL A 54 7.52 13.47 5.87
N CYS A 55 8.80 13.76 6.00
CA CYS A 55 9.32 14.81 6.88
C CYS A 55 8.65 16.17 6.61
N GLY A 56 8.28 16.85 7.69
CA GLY A 56 7.55 18.13 7.64
C GLY A 56 6.05 18.02 7.37
N LEU A 57 5.52 16.79 7.32
CA LEU A 57 4.10 16.50 7.13
C LEU A 57 3.48 15.74 8.32
N GLU A 58 4.16 15.67 9.45
CA GLU A 58 3.76 14.88 10.63
C GLU A 58 2.40 15.34 11.18
N ALA A 59 2.18 16.67 11.22
CA ALA A 59 0.94 17.28 11.70
C ALA A 59 -0.22 17.24 10.70
N GLU A 60 0.01 16.78 9.46
CA GLU A 60 -1.05 16.68 8.45
C GLU A 60 -2.13 15.66 8.88
N PRO A 61 -3.41 15.96 8.67
CA PRO A 61 -4.47 15.02 9.00
C PRO A 61 -4.43 13.77 8.11
N GLU A 62 -5.17 12.73 8.47
CA GLU A 62 -5.45 11.62 7.56
C GLU A 62 -6.12 12.15 6.28
N ARG A 63 -5.74 11.62 5.14
CA ARG A 63 -6.12 12.06 3.78
C ARG A 63 -5.50 13.40 3.36
N GLY A 64 -4.64 14.01 4.17
CA GLY A 64 -3.85 15.19 3.83
C GLY A 64 -2.60 14.84 3.00
N ARG A 65 -1.69 15.79 2.88
CA ARG A 65 -0.47 15.71 2.07
C ARG A 65 0.47 14.57 2.49
N ARG A 66 0.52 14.24 3.79
CA ARG A 66 1.28 13.07 4.28
C ARG A 66 0.79 11.77 3.66
N CYS A 67 -0.53 11.56 3.59
CA CYS A 67 -1.10 10.37 2.96
C CYS A 67 -0.82 10.31 1.46
N GLU A 68 -0.91 11.43 0.77
CA GLU A 68 -0.57 11.55 -0.64
C GLU A 68 0.88 11.17 -0.91
N ARG A 69 1.81 11.71 -0.10
CA ARG A 69 3.23 11.36 -0.19
C ARG A 69 3.49 9.89 0.09
N CYS A 70 2.85 9.34 1.13
CA CYS A 70 2.93 7.92 1.48
C CYS A 70 2.45 7.01 0.33
N PHE A 71 1.33 7.35 -0.32
CA PHE A 71 0.83 6.57 -1.48
C PHE A 71 1.81 6.63 -2.65
N THR A 72 2.35 7.81 -2.94
CA THR A 72 3.33 8.00 -4.03
C THR A 72 4.57 7.14 -3.81
N LEU A 73 5.19 7.18 -2.64
CA LEU A 73 6.35 6.35 -2.30
C LEU A 73 6.08 4.86 -2.50
N ARG A 74 4.96 4.39 -2.00
CA ARG A 74 4.58 2.98 -2.06
C ARG A 74 4.23 2.52 -3.48
N LEU A 75 3.57 3.36 -4.26
CA LEU A 75 3.18 3.03 -5.63
C LEU A 75 4.36 3.11 -6.61
N ILE A 76 5.33 4.00 -6.37
CA ILE A 76 6.61 3.99 -7.11
C ILE A 76 7.34 2.67 -6.88
N ALA A 77 7.43 2.21 -5.63
CA ALA A 77 8.05 0.92 -5.32
C ALA A 77 7.33 -0.25 -6.01
N ALA A 78 5.99 -0.25 -6.00
CA ALA A 78 5.19 -1.25 -6.69
C ALA A 78 5.38 -1.24 -8.22
N ALA A 79 5.44 -0.05 -8.82
CA ALA A 79 5.69 0.11 -10.26
C ALA A 79 7.10 -0.37 -10.65
N LYS A 80 8.13 -0.02 -9.87
CA LYS A 80 9.50 -0.51 -10.07
C LYS A 80 9.58 -2.03 -9.95
N GLN A 81 8.90 -2.61 -8.97
CA GLN A 81 8.86 -4.06 -8.80
C GLN A 81 8.13 -4.76 -9.95
N ALA A 82 7.02 -4.20 -10.43
CA ALA A 82 6.31 -4.71 -11.61
C ALA A 82 7.20 -4.67 -12.86
N GLN A 83 7.92 -3.56 -13.07
CA GLN A 83 8.86 -3.39 -14.19
C GLN A 83 9.99 -4.42 -14.12
N ALA A 84 10.60 -4.61 -12.95
CA ALA A 84 11.68 -5.57 -12.75
C ALA A 84 11.26 -7.03 -13.04
N LEU A 85 9.97 -7.32 -12.81
CA LEU A 85 9.38 -8.63 -13.07
C LEU A 85 8.81 -8.81 -14.50
N GLY A 86 8.85 -7.77 -15.33
CA GLY A 86 8.20 -7.79 -16.64
C GLY A 86 6.67 -7.84 -16.58
N ILE A 87 6.07 -7.39 -15.48
CA ILE A 87 4.61 -7.37 -15.27
C ILE A 87 4.06 -6.04 -15.79
N LYS A 88 3.18 -6.09 -16.77
CA LYS A 88 2.63 -4.91 -17.43
C LYS A 88 1.72 -4.06 -16.54
N TYR A 89 0.93 -4.69 -15.67
CA TYR A 89 -0.06 -3.96 -14.88
C TYR A 89 0.26 -4.05 -13.39
N PHE A 90 0.17 -2.93 -12.69
CA PHE A 90 0.21 -2.89 -11.23
C PHE A 90 -1.01 -2.15 -10.68
N THR A 91 -1.40 -2.51 -9.48
CA THR A 91 -2.52 -1.91 -8.77
C THR A 91 -2.25 -1.95 -7.26
N THR A 92 -3.20 -1.47 -6.46
CA THR A 92 -3.04 -1.44 -5.00
C THR A 92 -4.32 -1.80 -4.28
N THR A 93 -4.17 -2.51 -3.16
CA THR A 93 -5.26 -2.79 -2.22
C THR A 93 -5.67 -1.55 -1.39
N LEU A 94 -4.90 -0.46 -1.42
CA LEU A 94 -5.29 0.81 -0.79
C LEU A 94 -6.66 1.30 -1.28
N ALA A 95 -6.96 1.07 -2.56
CA ALA A 95 -8.21 1.45 -3.20
C ALA A 95 -9.45 0.66 -2.70
N SER A 96 -9.27 -0.38 -1.88
CA SER A 96 -10.37 -1.11 -1.22
C SER A 96 -10.85 -0.44 0.08
N SER A 97 -10.03 0.40 0.70
CA SER A 97 -10.34 1.05 1.98
C SER A 97 -11.20 2.28 1.80
N ARG A 98 -12.42 2.28 2.37
CA ARG A 98 -13.32 3.45 2.38
C ARG A 98 -12.76 4.66 3.16
N TRP A 99 -11.76 4.44 4.01
CA TRP A 99 -11.13 5.47 4.83
C TRP A 99 -10.07 6.27 4.09
N LYS A 100 -9.71 5.86 2.88
CA LYS A 100 -8.68 6.51 2.05
C LYS A 100 -9.33 7.28 0.90
N ASN A 101 -8.69 8.38 0.49
CA ASN A 101 -9.11 9.12 -0.68
C ASN A 101 -8.69 8.37 -1.96
N LEU A 102 -9.67 7.95 -2.75
CA LEU A 102 -9.43 7.16 -3.97
C LEU A 102 -8.74 7.99 -5.05
N ASP A 103 -9.07 9.27 -5.17
CA ASP A 103 -8.48 10.15 -6.18
C ASP A 103 -6.99 10.37 -5.91
N GLN A 104 -6.60 10.59 -4.65
CA GLN A 104 -5.19 10.66 -4.26
C GLN A 104 -4.44 9.36 -4.57
N ILE A 105 -5.06 8.20 -4.33
CA ILE A 105 -4.46 6.91 -4.66
C ILE A 105 -4.26 6.77 -6.17
N ASN A 106 -5.26 7.12 -6.96
CA ASN A 106 -5.18 7.03 -8.42
C ASN A 106 -4.18 8.01 -9.00
N GLN A 107 -4.13 9.25 -8.51
CA GLN A 107 -3.12 10.23 -8.89
C GLN A 107 -1.70 9.74 -8.59
N ALA A 108 -1.48 9.19 -7.40
CA ALA A 108 -0.20 8.62 -7.01
C ALA A 108 0.19 7.42 -7.90
N GLY A 109 -0.78 6.59 -8.29
CA GLY A 109 -0.55 5.46 -9.20
C GLY A 109 -0.16 5.88 -10.61
N LEU A 110 -0.85 6.86 -11.16
CA LEU A 110 -0.53 7.43 -12.47
C LEU A 110 0.82 8.17 -12.47
N ALA A 111 1.12 8.91 -11.41
CA ALA A 111 2.43 9.54 -11.25
C ALA A 111 3.56 8.50 -11.16
N ALA A 112 3.36 7.41 -10.43
CA ALA A 112 4.31 6.31 -10.35
C ALA A 112 4.55 5.63 -11.71
N GLU A 113 3.51 5.39 -12.50
CA GLU A 113 3.60 4.91 -13.87
C GLU A 113 4.47 5.82 -14.73
N GLN A 114 4.17 7.13 -14.74
CA GLN A 114 4.90 8.12 -15.52
C GLN A 114 6.38 8.18 -15.11
N MET A 115 6.66 8.25 -13.81
CA MET A 115 8.03 8.34 -13.30
C MET A 115 8.87 7.12 -13.66
N VAL A 116 8.32 5.92 -13.53
CA VAL A 116 9.04 4.67 -13.80
C VAL A 116 9.27 4.49 -15.29
N ASN A 117 8.27 4.78 -16.12
CA ASN A 117 8.41 4.68 -17.59
C ASN A 117 9.36 5.74 -18.15
N ALA A 118 9.38 6.97 -17.60
CA ALA A 118 10.30 8.02 -18.02
C ALA A 118 11.78 7.66 -17.75
N GLN A 119 12.07 6.94 -16.67
CA GLN A 119 13.43 6.46 -16.38
C GLN A 119 13.94 5.43 -17.41
N CYS A 120 13.04 4.77 -18.13
CA CYS A 120 13.39 3.86 -19.21
C CYS A 120 13.72 4.57 -20.52
N SER A 121 13.26 5.80 -20.71
CA SER A 121 13.41 6.58 -21.94
C SER A 121 14.72 7.35 -22.01
N ALA A 122 15.54 7.35 -20.96
CA ALA A 122 16.86 7.99 -20.98
C ALA A 122 17.83 7.25 -21.91
N PRO A 123 18.59 7.96 -22.78
CA PRO A 123 19.44 7.35 -23.80
C PRO A 123 20.70 6.70 -23.22
N ALA A 124 20.57 5.51 -22.68
CA ALA A 124 21.69 4.64 -22.38
C ALA A 124 21.87 3.66 -23.54
N LEU A 125 22.78 3.94 -24.41
CA LEU A 125 22.89 3.52 -25.82
C LEU A 125 23.05 2.01 -26.10
N LEU A 126 23.10 1.09 -25.17
CA LEU A 126 23.31 -0.35 -25.45
C LEU A 126 22.52 -1.34 -24.60
N ALA A 127 21.86 -0.90 -23.54
CA ALA A 127 21.02 -1.80 -22.70
C ALA A 127 19.53 -1.78 -23.14
N CYS A 128 19.20 -1.10 -24.22
CA CYS A 128 17.84 -0.67 -24.55
C CYS A 128 16.95 -1.76 -25.17
N LYS A 129 17.50 -2.80 -25.82
CA LYS A 129 16.65 -3.82 -26.47
C LYS A 129 15.89 -4.72 -25.49
N ALA A 130 16.41 -4.96 -24.30
CA ALA A 130 15.72 -5.70 -23.24
C ALA A 130 14.75 -4.82 -22.42
N ARG A 131 14.94 -3.49 -22.42
CA ARG A 131 14.14 -2.52 -21.66
C ARG A 131 12.86 -2.03 -22.38
N MET A 132 12.81 -2.11 -23.69
CA MET A 132 11.63 -1.67 -24.46
C MET A 132 10.35 -2.50 -24.21
N PHE A 133 10.45 -3.62 -23.49
CA PHE A 133 9.32 -4.52 -23.24
C PHE A 133 8.66 -4.34 -21.86
N ASN A 134 9.18 -3.45 -21.00
CA ASN A 134 8.77 -3.40 -19.59
C ASN A 134 8.07 -2.09 -19.19
N GLU A 135 7.29 -1.49 -20.10
CA GLU A 135 6.37 -0.44 -19.69
C GLU A 135 5.35 -0.98 -18.71
N VAL A 136 5.17 -0.27 -17.61
CA VAL A 136 4.15 -0.59 -16.61
C VAL A 136 2.95 0.33 -16.74
N LYS A 137 1.77 -0.18 -16.42
CA LYS A 137 0.52 0.59 -16.43
C LYS A 137 -0.19 0.44 -15.07
N TYR A 138 -0.59 1.57 -14.54
CA TYR A 138 -1.41 1.58 -13.33
C TYR A 138 -2.85 1.20 -13.66
N TRP A 139 -3.35 0.16 -12.99
CA TRP A 139 -4.74 -0.23 -13.09
C TRP A 139 -5.55 0.44 -11.99
N ALA A 140 -6.20 1.56 -12.32
CA ALA A 140 -7.01 2.39 -11.43
C ALA A 140 -8.38 1.73 -11.13
N GLN A 141 -8.36 0.60 -10.46
CA GLN A 141 -9.58 -0.13 -10.12
C GLN A 141 -10.19 0.36 -8.80
N ASN A 142 -11.48 0.65 -8.82
CA ASN A 142 -12.26 0.93 -7.62
C ASN A 142 -12.76 -0.38 -6.98
N TRP A 143 -12.00 -0.89 -6.02
CA TRP A 143 -12.31 -2.14 -5.31
C TRP A 143 -13.48 -2.02 -4.31
N ARG A 144 -14.24 -0.91 -4.33
CA ARG A 144 -15.39 -0.66 -3.44
C ARG A 144 -16.73 -0.81 -4.13
N LYS A 145 -16.75 -0.97 -5.47
CA LYS A 145 -17.94 -1.06 -6.32
C LYS A 145 -18.13 -2.47 -6.88
N GLY A 146 -19.32 -2.73 -7.45
CA GLY A 146 -19.63 -3.98 -8.15
C GLY A 146 -19.62 -5.22 -7.25
N GLY A 147 -20.12 -5.12 -6.01
CA GLY A 147 -20.18 -6.26 -5.07
C GLY A 147 -18.85 -6.60 -4.39
N LEU A 148 -17.75 -5.91 -4.73
CA LEU A 148 -16.42 -6.21 -4.19
C LEU A 148 -16.30 -5.86 -2.72
N TYR A 149 -17.03 -4.86 -2.25
CA TYR A 149 -17.05 -4.50 -0.82
C TYR A 149 -17.76 -5.58 0.02
N GLU A 150 -18.88 -6.07 -0.43
CA GLU A 150 -19.65 -7.15 0.20
C GLU A 150 -18.83 -8.44 0.21
N ARG A 151 -18.20 -8.78 -0.92
CA ARG A 151 -17.31 -9.93 -1.02
C ARG A 151 -16.12 -9.82 -0.05
N ARG A 152 -15.50 -8.64 0.06
CA ARG A 152 -14.46 -8.39 1.05
C ARG A 152 -14.95 -8.68 2.48
N ASN A 153 -16.13 -8.21 2.85
CA ASN A 153 -16.67 -8.42 4.20
C ASN A 153 -17.00 -9.90 4.47
N GLN A 154 -17.42 -10.65 3.46
CA GLN A 154 -17.59 -12.09 3.56
C GLN A 154 -16.25 -12.77 3.83
N LEU A 155 -15.21 -12.44 3.05
CA LEU A 155 -13.86 -13.01 3.21
C LEU A 155 -13.24 -12.69 4.56
N LEU A 156 -13.46 -11.48 5.09
CA LEU A 156 -13.01 -11.10 6.43
C LEU A 156 -13.59 -12.01 7.52
N LYS A 157 -14.85 -12.40 7.39
CA LYS A 157 -15.51 -13.33 8.32
C LYS A 157 -15.07 -14.77 8.11
N GLU A 158 -14.98 -15.22 6.86
CA GLU A 158 -14.61 -16.57 6.47
C GLU A 158 -13.18 -16.94 6.91
N TYR A 159 -12.23 -16.03 6.69
CA TYR A 159 -10.81 -16.25 6.98
C TYR A 159 -10.35 -15.66 8.31
N GLN A 160 -11.26 -15.01 9.06
CA GLN A 160 -10.96 -14.39 10.35
C GLN A 160 -9.71 -13.50 10.31
N PHE A 161 -9.60 -12.67 9.26
CA PHE A 161 -8.45 -11.80 9.09
C PHE A 161 -8.25 -10.85 10.25
N TYR A 162 -6.99 -10.58 10.56
CA TYR A 162 -6.60 -9.56 11.51
C TYR A 162 -7.23 -8.21 11.18
N ASN A 163 -7.95 -7.66 12.16
CA ASN A 163 -8.62 -6.37 12.00
C ASN A 163 -7.75 -5.23 12.54
N GLN A 164 -7.09 -4.52 11.62
CA GLN A 164 -6.25 -3.37 11.97
C GLN A 164 -7.04 -2.22 12.57
N GLN A 165 -6.54 -1.63 13.66
CA GLN A 165 -7.20 -0.55 14.39
C GLN A 165 -6.91 0.85 13.82
N TYR A 166 -5.86 1.01 13.03
CA TYR A 166 -5.42 2.28 12.42
C TYR A 166 -4.77 2.03 11.05
N CYS A 167 -4.43 3.11 10.34
CA CYS A 167 -3.84 3.04 9.00
C CYS A 167 -2.51 2.26 8.96
N GLY A 168 -1.77 2.25 10.06
CA GLY A 168 -0.43 1.71 10.22
C GLY A 168 0.62 2.79 10.40
N CYS A 169 0.41 3.99 9.88
CA CYS A 169 1.26 5.15 10.10
C CYS A 169 1.18 5.57 11.57
N GLU A 170 2.32 5.80 12.23
CA GLU A 170 2.37 6.21 13.63
C GLU A 170 1.56 7.48 13.91
N PHE A 171 1.56 8.45 12.99
CA PHE A 171 0.77 9.69 13.07
C PHE A 171 -0.76 9.45 12.93
N SER A 172 -1.21 8.24 12.68
CA SER A 172 -2.64 7.86 12.64
C SER A 172 -3.07 7.02 13.83
N MET A 173 -2.16 6.77 14.77
CA MET A 173 -2.49 6.07 16.01
C MET A 173 -3.37 6.97 16.87
N ARG A 174 -4.49 6.41 17.32
CA ARG A 174 -5.36 7.09 18.29
C ARG A 174 -4.97 6.66 19.70
N PRO A 175 -4.92 7.57 20.68
CA PRO A 175 -4.70 7.18 22.06
C PRO A 175 -5.78 6.17 22.49
N LYS A 176 -5.38 5.12 23.17
CA LYS A 176 -6.33 4.14 23.72
C LYS A 176 -7.25 4.86 24.70
N SER A 177 -8.54 4.66 24.56
CA SER A 177 -9.60 5.33 25.36
C SER A 177 -9.52 5.12 26.88
N THR A 178 -8.57 4.34 27.37
CA THR A 178 -8.27 4.13 28.80
C THR A 178 -7.47 5.27 29.42
N GLU A 179 -6.66 6.01 28.65
CA GLU A 179 -5.83 7.08 29.20
C GLU A 179 -6.58 8.41 29.39
N ILE A 180 -7.75 8.56 28.74
CA ILE A 180 -8.55 9.80 28.83
C ILE A 180 -9.36 9.86 30.15
N LYS A 181 -9.56 8.72 30.83
CA LYS A 181 -10.36 8.68 32.07
C LYS A 181 -9.58 9.00 33.36
N GLU A 182 -8.25 8.95 33.32
CA GLU A 182 -7.42 9.24 34.50
C GLU A 182 -7.07 10.73 34.64
N ASN A 183 -7.05 11.48 33.54
CA ASN A 183 -6.71 12.92 33.60
C ASN A 183 -7.88 13.84 33.95
N VAL A 184 -9.11 13.33 34.08
CA VAL A 184 -10.30 14.15 34.46
C VAL A 184 -10.61 14.06 35.95
N LYS A 185 -9.94 13.19 36.72
CA LYS A 185 -10.23 12.99 38.15
C LYS A 185 -9.27 13.71 39.09
N ASN A 186 -8.29 14.45 38.59
CA ASN A 186 -7.30 15.14 39.45
C ASN A 186 -7.49 16.67 39.53
N ASP A 187 -8.60 17.21 39.00
CA ASP A 187 -8.92 18.67 39.04
C ASP A 187 -10.23 18.96 39.81
N GLU A 188 -10.59 18.16 40.87
CA GLU A 188 -11.62 18.52 41.85
C GLU A 188 -11.06 18.57 43.28
#